data_e29ed0ad177b606947fc504fb3bdb5f8
#
_entry.id   e29ed0ad177b606947fc504fb3bdb5f8
#
_cell.length_a   1.000
_cell.length_b   1.000
_cell.length_c   1.000
_cell.angle_alpha   90.00
_cell.angle_beta   90.00
_cell.angle_gamma   90.00
#
_symmetry.space_group_name_H-M   'P 1'
#
loop_
_entity.id
_entity.type
_entity.pdbx_description
1 polymer ?
#
loop_
_entity_poly.entity_id
_entity_poly.type
_entity_poly.pdbx_seq_one_letter_code
_entity_poly.pdbx_strand_id
1 'polypeptide(L)'
;MLLNGGGGQIITSPIIEREHRPFQLPPKNDRMSRLFSYLLLTRGIDKDVLYEFVRRKMIYESADYHNAVFVGYDTNGKPRHAHKRGTVTSNPYKGNVASSQPEFSFHWHGKSDRFYLFEAPIDMLSFISMHKENWKSHSYGASCSVSDRVLFQCLKDNPNIKNVYLCFDNDQAGQTANKRIAEKLNKMNIQNEILIPTHKDWNEDRQVAGANSPHKSAEALNLEESEVGTCQEL
;
A
#
# COMPACT_ATOMS: atom_id res chain seq x y z
N MET A 1 60.76 -17.40 -28.39
CA MET A 1 59.33 -17.76 -28.43
C MET A 1 58.60 -16.71 -27.59
N LEU A 2 57.99 -15.68 -28.24
CA LEU A 2 57.36 -14.53 -27.61
C LEU A 2 55.88 -14.83 -27.47
N LEU A 3 55.39 -14.83 -26.21
CA LEU A 3 53.94 -14.96 -25.91
C LEU A 3 53.28 -13.59 -26.08
N ASN A 4 52.39 -13.49 -27.09
CA ASN A 4 51.55 -12.34 -27.31
C ASN A 4 50.47 -12.26 -26.18
N GLY A 5 50.53 -11.21 -25.35
CA GLY A 5 49.52 -10.88 -24.41
C GLY A 5 48.31 -10.24 -25.12
N GLY A 6 47.19 -10.93 -25.15
CA GLY A 6 45.91 -10.39 -25.64
C GLY A 6 45.37 -9.39 -24.63
N GLY A 7 45.41 -8.09 -24.93
CA GLY A 7 44.78 -7.03 -24.19
C GLY A 7 43.25 -7.08 -24.39
N GLY A 8 42.51 -7.57 -23.42
CA GLY A 8 41.06 -7.44 -23.41
C GLY A 8 40.64 -5.97 -23.22
N GLN A 9 39.94 -5.40 -24.20
CA GLN A 9 39.30 -4.10 -24.06
C GLN A 9 38.13 -4.21 -23.05
N ILE A 10 38.24 -3.49 -21.96
CA ILE A 10 37.13 -3.29 -21.03
C ILE A 10 36.16 -2.29 -21.68
N ILE A 11 35.05 -2.80 -22.22
CA ILE A 11 33.97 -1.95 -22.74
C ILE A 11 33.19 -1.48 -21.51
N THR A 12 33.49 -0.29 -21.00
CA THR A 12 32.66 0.41 -20.00
C THR A 12 31.44 0.95 -20.71
N SER A 13 30.28 0.37 -20.46
CA SER A 13 29.00 0.96 -20.87
C SER A 13 28.88 2.36 -20.24
N PRO A 14 28.44 3.38 -21.00
CA PRO A 14 28.27 4.71 -20.42
C PRO A 14 27.26 4.65 -19.29
N ILE A 15 27.61 5.20 -18.14
CA ILE A 15 26.67 5.43 -17.03
C ILE A 15 25.70 6.47 -17.55
N ILE A 16 24.50 6.02 -17.96
CA ILE A 16 23.40 6.94 -18.28
C ILE A 16 22.98 7.53 -16.93
N GLU A 17 23.43 8.74 -16.63
CA GLU A 17 22.87 9.55 -15.54
C GLU A 17 21.38 9.70 -15.82
N ARG A 18 20.55 8.95 -15.06
CA ARG A 18 19.10 9.15 -15.09
C ARG A 18 18.83 10.52 -14.50
N GLU A 19 18.37 11.47 -15.32
CA GLU A 19 17.88 12.75 -14.85
C GLU A 19 16.99 12.55 -13.62
N HIS A 20 17.37 13.15 -12.51
CA HIS A 20 16.64 13.05 -11.27
C HIS A 20 15.36 13.89 -11.39
N ARG A 21 14.30 13.31 -11.95
CA ARG A 21 13.01 13.98 -12.06
C ARG A 21 12.41 14.16 -10.66
N PRO A 22 11.91 15.35 -10.31
CA PRO A 22 11.25 15.55 -9.03
C PRO A 22 10.01 14.67 -8.93
N PHE A 23 9.68 14.23 -7.71
CA PHE A 23 8.47 13.49 -7.45
C PHE A 23 7.23 14.34 -7.79
N GLN A 24 6.33 13.78 -8.59
CA GLN A 24 5.05 14.38 -8.96
C GLN A 24 3.94 13.36 -8.87
N LEU A 25 2.82 13.73 -8.25
CA LEU A 25 1.63 12.90 -8.24
C LEU A 25 1.05 12.78 -9.65
N PRO A 26 0.54 11.60 -10.03
CA PRO A 26 -0.26 11.43 -11.24
C PRO A 26 -1.47 12.39 -11.23
N PRO A 27 -1.84 12.98 -12.37
CA PRO A 27 -3.03 13.81 -12.46
C PRO A 27 -4.27 13.06 -11.95
N LYS A 28 -5.09 13.74 -11.13
CA LYS A 28 -6.35 13.20 -10.61
C LYS A 28 -7.40 13.20 -11.73
N ASN A 29 -8.17 12.10 -11.83
CA ASN A 29 -9.35 12.06 -12.69
C ASN A 29 -10.51 12.84 -12.05
N ASP A 30 -11.38 13.44 -12.87
CA ASP A 30 -12.57 14.16 -12.39
C ASP A 30 -13.59 13.23 -11.71
N ARG A 31 -13.63 11.97 -12.14
CA ARG A 31 -14.50 10.92 -11.57
C ARG A 31 -13.66 9.81 -10.99
N MET A 32 -14.18 9.16 -9.95
CA MET A 32 -13.52 8.04 -9.28
C MET A 32 -14.32 6.72 -9.38
N SER A 33 -15.20 6.62 -10.39
CA SER A 33 -16.11 5.48 -10.51
C SER A 33 -15.41 4.14 -10.69
N ARG A 34 -14.31 4.07 -11.46
CA ARG A 34 -13.53 2.83 -11.62
C ARG A 34 -12.79 2.46 -10.35
N LEU A 35 -12.26 3.45 -9.64
CA LEU A 35 -11.63 3.25 -8.34
C LEU A 35 -12.61 2.62 -7.34
N PHE A 36 -13.81 3.22 -7.21
CA PHE A 36 -14.83 2.73 -6.28
C PHE A 36 -15.31 1.34 -6.66
N SER A 37 -15.66 1.11 -7.93
CA SER A 37 -16.04 -0.22 -8.42
C SER A 37 -14.95 -1.26 -8.12
N TYR A 38 -13.69 -0.94 -8.40
CA TYR A 38 -12.58 -1.83 -8.14
C TYR A 38 -12.37 -2.13 -6.66
N LEU A 39 -12.29 -1.11 -5.80
CA LEU A 39 -11.98 -1.31 -4.39
C LEU A 39 -13.17 -1.87 -3.61
N LEU A 40 -14.39 -1.40 -3.87
CA LEU A 40 -15.58 -1.88 -3.17
C LEU A 40 -16.06 -3.25 -3.67
N LEU A 41 -16.21 -3.40 -4.99
CA LEU A 41 -16.85 -4.59 -5.57
C LEU A 41 -15.82 -5.70 -5.84
N THR A 42 -14.69 -5.36 -6.49
CA THR A 42 -13.69 -6.37 -6.86
C THR A 42 -12.82 -6.77 -5.67
N ARG A 43 -12.41 -5.81 -4.82
CA ARG A 43 -11.54 -6.06 -3.67
C ARG A 43 -12.28 -6.23 -2.35
N GLY A 44 -13.56 -5.89 -2.31
CA GLY A 44 -14.40 -6.03 -1.12
C GLY A 44 -14.00 -5.13 0.05
N ILE A 45 -13.31 -4.03 -0.22
CA ILE A 45 -12.93 -3.07 0.83
C ILE A 45 -14.21 -2.46 1.43
N ASP A 46 -14.22 -2.29 2.74
CA ASP A 46 -15.36 -1.67 3.42
C ASP A 46 -15.53 -0.21 2.98
N LYS A 47 -16.79 0.19 2.74
CA LYS A 47 -17.15 1.51 2.24
C LYS A 47 -16.63 2.63 3.15
N ASP A 48 -16.89 2.55 4.45
CA ASP A 48 -16.53 3.61 5.41
C ASP A 48 -15.01 3.75 5.54
N VAL A 49 -14.29 2.62 5.46
CA VAL A 49 -12.83 2.62 5.43
C VAL A 49 -12.34 3.34 4.18
N LEU A 50 -12.84 2.96 2.99
CA LEU A 50 -12.42 3.57 1.74
C LEU A 50 -12.71 5.08 1.71
N TYR A 51 -13.91 5.50 2.11
CA TYR A 51 -14.28 6.92 2.13
C TYR A 51 -13.40 7.75 3.06
N GLU A 52 -12.98 7.23 4.20
CA GLU A 52 -12.07 7.95 5.10
C GLU A 52 -10.73 8.25 4.42
N PHE A 53 -10.15 7.27 3.71
CA PHE A 53 -8.89 7.48 2.99
C PHE A 53 -9.05 8.41 1.78
N VAL A 54 -10.17 8.31 1.03
CA VAL A 54 -10.47 9.20 -0.10
C VAL A 54 -10.66 10.64 0.39
N ARG A 55 -11.45 10.86 1.44
CA ARG A 55 -11.67 12.17 2.04
C ARG A 55 -10.37 12.84 2.50
N ARG A 56 -9.41 12.05 2.98
CA ARG A 56 -8.06 12.54 3.34
C ARG A 56 -7.12 12.68 2.15
N LYS A 57 -7.62 12.53 0.93
CA LYS A 57 -6.82 12.61 -0.31
C LYS A 57 -5.67 11.60 -0.38
N MET A 58 -5.76 10.53 0.41
CA MET A 58 -4.76 9.45 0.43
C MET A 58 -5.00 8.43 -0.68
N ILE A 59 -6.23 8.37 -1.22
CA ILE A 59 -6.59 7.49 -2.34
C ILE A 59 -7.36 8.30 -3.37
N TYR A 60 -7.01 8.16 -4.65
CA TYR A 60 -7.74 8.76 -5.76
C TYR A 60 -7.54 7.96 -7.06
N GLU A 61 -8.38 8.23 -8.07
CA GLU A 61 -8.24 7.66 -9.42
C GLU A 61 -7.36 8.58 -10.27
N SER A 62 -6.36 8.03 -10.97
CA SER A 62 -5.55 8.81 -11.91
C SER A 62 -6.29 9.05 -13.22
N ALA A 63 -6.03 10.21 -13.86
CA ALA A 63 -6.60 10.54 -15.17
C ALA A 63 -6.05 9.62 -16.27
N ASP A 64 -4.76 9.24 -16.17
CA ASP A 64 -4.12 8.28 -17.05
C ASP A 64 -4.43 6.84 -16.58
N TYR A 65 -4.94 6.01 -17.46
CA TYR A 65 -5.23 4.58 -17.23
C TYR A 65 -6.18 4.26 -16.07
N HIS A 66 -6.79 5.25 -15.42
CA HIS A 66 -7.72 5.07 -14.31
C HIS A 66 -7.18 4.16 -13.18
N ASN A 67 -5.92 4.29 -12.85
CA ASN A 67 -5.31 3.53 -11.78
C ASN A 67 -5.79 4.02 -10.40
N ALA A 68 -5.94 3.12 -9.45
CA ALA A 68 -6.01 3.47 -8.04
C ALA A 68 -4.63 3.98 -7.59
N VAL A 69 -4.56 5.20 -7.08
CA VAL A 69 -3.33 5.83 -6.57
C VAL A 69 -3.41 5.93 -5.06
N PHE A 70 -2.42 5.35 -4.38
CA PHE A 70 -2.26 5.36 -2.93
C PHE A 70 -1.11 6.28 -2.56
N VAL A 71 -1.42 7.37 -1.86
CA VAL A 71 -0.47 8.46 -1.57
C VAL A 71 0.04 8.37 -0.14
N GLY A 72 1.34 8.48 0.01
CA GLY A 72 1.99 8.62 1.30
C GLY A 72 2.53 10.04 1.49
N TYR A 73 2.34 10.58 2.68
CA TYR A 73 2.65 11.96 3.04
C TYR A 73 3.75 12.01 4.10
N ASP A 74 4.52 13.09 4.14
CA ASP A 74 5.37 13.40 5.29
C ASP A 74 4.56 14.07 6.41
N THR A 75 5.20 14.30 7.55
CA THR A 75 4.59 14.94 8.73
C THR A 75 4.10 16.37 8.49
N ASN A 76 4.55 17.03 7.42
CA ASN A 76 4.09 18.35 7.00
C ASN A 76 2.91 18.30 6.03
N GLY A 77 2.38 17.11 5.74
CA GLY A 77 1.29 16.91 4.78
C GLY A 77 1.71 17.04 3.32
N LYS A 78 3.02 16.98 3.02
CA LYS A 78 3.51 16.98 1.64
C LYS A 78 3.54 15.55 1.10
N PRO A 79 2.99 15.29 -0.12
CA PRO A 79 3.07 13.97 -0.74
C PRO A 79 4.54 13.66 -1.10
N ARG A 80 4.99 12.44 -0.74
CA ARG A 80 6.36 11.96 -0.96
C ARG A 80 6.42 10.63 -1.68
N HIS A 81 5.34 9.90 -1.66
CA HIS A 81 5.25 8.58 -2.28
C HIS A 81 3.89 8.39 -2.91
N ALA A 82 3.83 7.67 -4.01
CA ALA A 82 2.57 7.19 -4.57
C ALA A 82 2.75 5.81 -5.18
N HIS A 83 1.86 4.89 -4.80
CA HIS A 83 1.75 3.56 -5.39
C HIS A 83 0.55 3.51 -6.32
N LYS A 84 0.71 2.96 -7.52
CA LYS A 84 -0.37 2.80 -8.50
C LYS A 84 -0.78 1.33 -8.60
N ARG A 85 -2.08 1.08 -8.64
CA ARG A 85 -2.68 -0.23 -8.93
C ARG A 85 -3.69 -0.10 -10.05
N GLY A 86 -3.51 -0.88 -11.13
CA GLY A 86 -4.47 -0.95 -12.23
C GLY A 86 -5.83 -1.46 -11.74
N THR A 87 -6.90 -0.80 -12.19
CA THR A 87 -8.27 -1.19 -11.87
C THR A 87 -8.83 -2.25 -12.83
N VAL A 88 -8.11 -2.56 -13.90
CA VAL A 88 -8.45 -3.62 -14.88
C VAL A 88 -7.84 -4.94 -14.42
N THR A 89 -8.68 -5.92 -14.08
CA THR A 89 -8.24 -7.21 -13.52
C THR A 89 -7.56 -8.13 -14.53
N SER A 90 -7.93 -8.04 -15.83
CA SER A 90 -7.33 -8.81 -16.92
C SER A 90 -5.92 -8.37 -17.28
N ASN A 91 -5.52 -7.15 -16.92
CA ASN A 91 -4.17 -6.62 -17.14
C ASN A 91 -3.69 -5.92 -15.85
N PRO A 92 -3.34 -6.69 -14.80
CA PRO A 92 -2.99 -6.13 -13.52
C PRO A 92 -1.67 -5.36 -13.60
N TYR A 93 -1.73 -4.08 -13.26
CA TYR A 93 -0.56 -3.22 -13.11
C TYR A 93 -0.33 -2.87 -11.65
N LYS A 94 0.92 -2.89 -11.21
CA LYS A 94 1.35 -2.34 -9.91
C LYS A 94 2.71 -1.67 -10.05
N GLY A 95 2.91 -0.54 -9.39
CA GLY A 95 4.20 0.14 -9.40
C GLY A 95 4.20 1.46 -8.65
N ASN A 96 5.37 1.86 -8.21
CA ASN A 96 5.54 3.16 -7.57
C ASN A 96 5.75 4.24 -8.62
N VAL A 97 5.29 5.44 -8.33
CA VAL A 97 5.58 6.63 -9.15
C VAL A 97 7.07 6.94 -9.07
N ALA A 98 7.64 7.41 -10.17
CA ALA A 98 9.06 7.78 -10.22
C ALA A 98 9.42 8.77 -9.12
N SER A 99 10.62 8.63 -8.54
CA SER A 99 11.12 9.45 -7.44
C SER A 99 10.29 9.40 -6.15
N SER A 100 9.41 8.40 -5.99
CA SER A 100 8.76 8.11 -4.72
C SER A 100 9.79 7.78 -3.64
N GLN A 101 9.56 8.28 -2.43
CA GLN A 101 10.38 8.03 -1.24
C GLN A 101 9.76 6.88 -0.43
N PRO A 102 10.36 5.68 -0.38
CA PRO A 102 9.76 4.50 0.25
C PRO A 102 9.50 4.64 1.76
N GLU A 103 10.23 5.51 2.45
CA GLU A 103 10.03 5.84 3.86
C GLU A 103 8.68 6.51 4.13
N PHE A 104 8.08 7.14 3.13
CA PHE A 104 6.76 7.74 3.18
C PHE A 104 5.74 6.95 2.34
N SER A 105 5.90 5.64 2.18
CA SER A 105 4.90 4.88 1.44
C SER A 105 3.54 4.91 2.15
N PHE A 106 2.50 4.41 1.52
CA PHE A 106 1.11 4.55 2.01
C PHE A 106 0.98 4.11 3.48
N HIS A 107 0.58 5.02 4.36
CA HIS A 107 0.50 4.78 5.80
C HIS A 107 -0.58 5.64 6.47
N TRP A 108 -1.01 5.21 7.65
CA TRP A 108 -1.95 5.91 8.53
C TRP A 108 -1.35 6.04 9.92
N HIS A 109 -1.41 7.24 10.49
CA HIS A 109 -0.99 7.49 11.86
C HIS A 109 -2.20 7.50 12.81
N GLY A 110 -2.22 6.56 13.74
CA GLY A 110 -3.12 6.54 14.88
C GLY A 110 -2.44 7.02 16.17
N LYS A 111 -3.18 7.02 17.27
CA LYS A 111 -2.69 7.49 18.57
C LYS A 111 -2.32 6.35 19.53
N SER A 112 -2.66 5.09 19.21
CA SER A 112 -2.31 3.93 20.04
C SER A 112 -0.83 3.56 19.89
N ASP A 113 -0.42 2.61 20.71
CA ASP A 113 0.92 2.03 20.71
C ASP A 113 1.13 0.92 19.69
N ARG A 114 0.18 0.69 18.76
CA ARG A 114 0.18 -0.42 17.81
C ARG A 114 0.45 0.07 16.39
N PHE A 115 1.31 -0.66 15.69
CA PHE A 115 1.58 -0.47 14.26
C PHE A 115 1.46 -1.79 13.51
N TYR A 116 0.78 -1.77 12.37
CA TYR A 116 0.59 -2.93 11.49
C TYR A 116 1.25 -2.67 10.14
N LEU A 117 2.16 -3.55 9.70
CA LEU A 117 2.91 -3.43 8.44
C LEU A 117 2.45 -4.47 7.43
N PHE A 118 2.07 -4.02 6.24
CA PHE A 118 1.61 -4.85 5.13
C PHE A 118 2.53 -4.76 3.91
N GLU A 119 2.40 -5.71 2.98
CA GLU A 119 3.13 -5.65 1.71
C GLU A 119 2.53 -4.60 0.78
N ALA A 120 1.20 -4.58 0.63
CA ALA A 120 0.51 -3.67 -0.28
C ALA A 120 -0.65 -2.89 0.37
N PRO A 121 -1.03 -1.72 -0.20
CA PRO A 121 -2.14 -0.91 0.31
C PRO A 121 -3.48 -1.66 0.34
N ILE A 122 -3.74 -2.55 -0.62
CA ILE A 122 -4.99 -3.32 -0.66
C ILE A 122 -5.08 -4.28 0.51
N ASP A 123 -3.98 -4.91 0.91
CA ASP A 123 -3.94 -5.82 2.07
C ASP A 123 -4.16 -5.07 3.37
N MET A 124 -3.53 -3.90 3.52
CA MET A 124 -3.77 -3.00 4.64
C MET A 124 -5.25 -2.61 4.75
N LEU A 125 -5.89 -2.18 3.65
CA LEU A 125 -7.30 -1.80 3.63
C LEU A 125 -8.22 -3.01 3.88
N SER A 126 -7.86 -4.20 3.40
CA SER A 126 -8.59 -5.45 3.62
C SER A 126 -8.56 -5.85 5.08
N PHE A 127 -7.39 -5.81 5.71
CA PHE A 127 -7.25 -6.06 7.15
C PHE A 127 -8.08 -5.08 7.97
N ILE A 128 -8.00 -3.78 7.70
CA ILE A 128 -8.79 -2.75 8.37
C ILE A 128 -10.30 -3.02 8.18
N SER A 129 -10.72 -3.45 6.98
CA SER A 129 -12.12 -3.76 6.68
C SER A 129 -12.65 -4.96 7.45
N MET A 130 -11.79 -5.90 7.84
CA MET A 130 -12.14 -7.04 8.69
C MET A 130 -12.08 -6.72 10.18
N HIS A 131 -11.25 -5.75 10.58
CA HIS A 131 -10.97 -5.37 11.97
C HIS A 131 -11.32 -3.89 12.21
N LYS A 132 -12.61 -3.52 11.99
CA LYS A 132 -13.06 -2.12 12.00
C LYS A 132 -13.10 -1.48 13.39
N GLU A 133 -13.09 -2.27 14.45
CA GLU A 133 -13.18 -1.72 15.79
C GLU A 133 -11.95 -0.88 16.13
N ASN A 134 -12.18 0.40 16.45
CA ASN A 134 -11.15 1.36 16.83
C ASN A 134 -9.97 1.49 15.84
N TRP A 135 -10.13 1.07 14.57
CA TRP A 135 -9.04 1.04 13.61
C TRP A 135 -8.32 2.39 13.46
N LYS A 136 -9.05 3.51 13.54
CA LYS A 136 -8.46 4.86 13.42
C LYS A 136 -7.48 5.19 14.54
N SER A 137 -7.54 4.47 15.65
CA SER A 137 -6.60 4.67 16.77
C SER A 137 -5.26 4.00 16.55
N HIS A 138 -5.19 2.97 15.69
CA HIS A 138 -3.94 2.25 15.39
C HIS A 138 -3.20 2.87 14.23
N SER A 139 -1.90 2.60 14.13
CA SER A 139 -1.08 3.01 13.00
C SER A 139 -0.89 1.85 12.02
N TYR A 140 -0.84 2.17 10.74
CA TYR A 140 -0.72 1.18 9.65
C TYR A 140 0.25 1.68 8.59
N GLY A 141 0.95 0.76 7.92
CA GLY A 141 1.78 1.08 6.78
C GLY A 141 1.78 -0.05 5.74
N ALA A 142 1.84 0.32 4.48
CA ALA A 142 2.06 -0.59 3.38
C ALA A 142 3.43 -0.29 2.75
N SER A 143 4.30 -1.29 2.71
CA SER A 143 5.66 -1.12 2.19
C SER A 143 5.72 -0.86 0.69
N CYS A 144 4.66 -1.23 -0.05
CA CYS A 144 4.60 -1.20 -1.52
C CYS A 144 5.72 -2.00 -2.20
N SER A 145 6.31 -2.92 -1.45
CA SER A 145 7.38 -3.87 -1.78
C SER A 145 7.69 -4.70 -0.54
N VAL A 146 8.84 -5.31 -0.44
CA VAL A 146 9.34 -5.97 0.79
C VAL A 146 10.26 -5.05 1.61
N SER A 147 10.07 -3.73 1.54
CA SER A 147 10.86 -2.72 2.25
C SER A 147 10.32 -2.48 3.67
N ASP A 148 11.21 -2.16 4.59
CA ASP A 148 10.86 -1.82 5.97
C ASP A 148 10.96 -0.29 6.27
N ARG A 149 11.25 0.52 5.26
CA ARG A 149 11.53 1.96 5.44
C ARG A 149 10.37 2.72 6.05
N VAL A 150 9.14 2.46 5.60
CA VAL A 150 7.93 3.12 6.14
C VAL A 150 7.73 2.81 7.62
N LEU A 151 8.00 1.57 8.05
CA LEU A 151 7.91 1.18 9.46
C LEU A 151 8.86 2.03 10.30
N PHE A 152 10.16 2.07 9.94
CA PHE A 152 11.15 2.78 10.73
C PHE A 152 10.94 4.30 10.71
N GLN A 153 10.40 4.85 9.62
CA GLN A 153 9.98 6.25 9.59
C GLN A 153 8.80 6.50 10.53
N CYS A 154 7.77 5.66 10.49
CA CYS A 154 6.62 5.78 11.40
C CYS A 154 7.01 5.62 12.88
N LEU A 155 7.94 4.72 13.21
CA LEU A 155 8.48 4.59 14.58
C LEU A 155 9.22 5.85 15.03
N LYS A 156 9.93 6.51 14.12
CA LYS A 156 10.61 7.78 14.39
C LYS A 156 9.61 8.92 14.59
N ASP A 157 8.56 8.97 13.77
CA ASP A 157 7.55 10.03 13.81
C ASP A 157 6.58 9.88 15.00
N ASN A 158 6.37 8.65 15.47
CA ASN A 158 5.50 8.33 16.61
C ASN A 158 6.22 7.41 17.62
N PRO A 159 6.95 7.97 18.60
CA PRO A 159 7.65 7.20 19.65
C PRO A 159 6.72 6.43 20.61
N ASN A 160 5.40 6.67 20.54
CA ASN A 160 4.43 5.94 21.35
C ASN A 160 4.19 4.51 20.85
N ILE A 161 4.58 4.19 19.62
CA ILE A 161 4.46 2.83 19.08
C ILE A 161 5.39 1.91 19.86
N LYS A 162 4.83 0.85 20.46
CA LYS A 162 5.53 -0.16 21.27
C LYS A 162 5.39 -1.56 20.68
N ASN A 163 4.29 -1.81 19.99
CA ASN A 163 3.90 -3.11 19.48
C ASN A 163 3.79 -3.05 17.94
N VAL A 164 4.58 -3.85 17.24
CA VAL A 164 4.59 -3.92 15.78
C VAL A 164 4.07 -5.28 15.34
N TYR A 165 3.08 -5.27 14.45
CA TYR A 165 2.51 -6.46 13.83
C TYR A 165 2.96 -6.54 12.38
N LEU A 166 3.65 -7.61 12.03
CA LEU A 166 4.16 -7.86 10.66
C LEU A 166 3.15 -8.72 9.92
N CYS A 167 2.50 -8.14 8.92
CA CYS A 167 1.33 -8.69 8.23
C CYS A 167 1.61 -8.88 6.73
N PHE A 168 2.78 -9.41 6.37
CA PHE A 168 3.12 -9.68 4.97
C PHE A 168 2.38 -10.91 4.44
N ASP A 169 2.36 -11.06 3.11
CA ASP A 169 1.70 -12.15 2.42
C ASP A 169 2.20 -13.53 2.86
N ASN A 170 1.32 -14.53 2.76
CA ASN A 170 1.63 -15.92 3.13
C ASN A 170 2.36 -16.64 1.99
N ASP A 171 3.46 -16.04 1.52
CA ASP A 171 4.36 -16.65 0.56
C ASP A 171 5.82 -16.61 1.07
N GLN A 172 6.73 -17.21 0.32
CA GLN A 172 8.15 -17.28 0.72
C GLN A 172 8.80 -15.91 0.88
N ALA A 173 8.42 -14.93 0.04
CA ALA A 173 8.98 -13.58 0.09
C ALA A 173 8.47 -12.82 1.32
N GLY A 174 7.17 -12.88 1.60
CA GLY A 174 6.55 -12.28 2.78
C GLY A 174 7.07 -12.89 4.08
N GLN A 175 7.19 -14.21 4.15
CA GLN A 175 7.75 -14.90 5.33
C GLN A 175 9.21 -14.52 5.57
N THR A 176 10.01 -14.40 4.51
CA THR A 176 11.41 -13.95 4.61
C THR A 176 11.49 -12.49 5.09
N ALA A 177 10.62 -11.62 4.57
CA ALA A 177 10.53 -10.23 4.99
C ALA A 177 10.12 -10.12 6.46
N ASN A 178 9.10 -10.86 6.90
CA ASN A 178 8.65 -10.91 8.29
C ASN A 178 9.82 -11.26 9.25
N LYS A 179 10.55 -12.36 8.99
CA LYS A 179 11.68 -12.78 9.82
C LYS A 179 12.77 -11.71 9.88
N ARG A 180 13.18 -11.18 8.74
CA ARG A 180 14.22 -10.15 8.64
C ARG A 180 13.86 -8.88 9.41
N ILE A 181 12.60 -8.46 9.34
CA ILE A 181 12.13 -7.24 10.02
C ILE A 181 11.99 -7.51 11.52
N ALA A 182 11.45 -8.65 11.93
CA ALA A 182 11.37 -9.07 13.33
C ALA A 182 12.76 -9.07 14.01
N GLU A 183 13.79 -9.60 13.35
CA GLU A 183 15.16 -9.58 13.86
C GLU A 183 15.68 -8.14 14.10
N LYS A 184 15.34 -7.19 13.21
CA LYS A 184 15.71 -5.77 13.40
C LYS A 184 14.99 -5.15 14.58
N LEU A 185 13.69 -5.42 14.72
CA LEU A 185 12.86 -4.92 15.82
C LEU A 185 13.33 -5.48 17.17
N ASN A 186 13.69 -6.77 17.23
CA ASN A 186 14.24 -7.41 18.43
C ASN A 186 15.57 -6.76 18.86
N LYS A 187 16.45 -6.42 17.91
CA LYS A 187 17.71 -5.69 18.21
C LYS A 187 17.45 -4.27 18.76
N MET A 188 16.29 -3.69 18.48
CA MET A 188 15.86 -2.38 18.97
C MET A 188 14.99 -2.48 20.24
N ASN A 189 14.79 -3.68 20.78
CA ASN A 189 13.89 -3.96 21.92
C ASN A 189 12.45 -3.49 21.69
N ILE A 190 11.94 -3.57 20.44
CA ILE A 190 10.57 -3.27 20.06
C ILE A 190 9.79 -4.59 20.02
N GLN A 191 8.67 -4.64 20.75
CA GLN A 191 7.80 -5.82 20.73
C GLN A 191 7.21 -6.02 19.34
N ASN A 192 7.24 -7.26 18.85
CA ASN A 192 6.71 -7.56 17.54
C ASN A 192 6.09 -8.96 17.48
N GLU A 193 5.10 -9.09 16.59
CA GLU A 193 4.38 -10.32 16.32
C GLU A 193 4.17 -10.47 14.81
N ILE A 194 4.24 -11.69 14.31
CA ILE A 194 3.97 -11.99 12.91
C ILE A 194 2.53 -12.49 12.81
N LEU A 195 1.69 -11.76 12.06
CA LEU A 195 0.34 -12.16 11.70
C LEU A 195 0.33 -12.64 10.25
N ILE A 196 -0.14 -13.85 10.02
CA ILE A 196 -0.16 -14.49 8.70
C ILE A 196 -1.61 -14.61 8.24
N PRO A 197 -1.96 -14.16 7.02
CA PRO A 197 -3.29 -14.41 6.47
C PRO A 197 -3.54 -15.93 6.28
N THR A 198 -4.78 -16.33 6.36
CA THR A 198 -5.19 -17.74 6.18
C THR A 198 -4.97 -18.19 4.74
N HIS A 199 -5.26 -17.33 3.77
CA HIS A 199 -5.03 -17.55 2.35
C HIS A 199 -3.69 -16.95 1.91
N LYS A 200 -3.54 -16.60 0.65
CA LYS A 200 -2.31 -16.04 0.11
C LYS A 200 -2.00 -14.66 0.68
N ASP A 201 -3.01 -13.80 0.75
CA ASP A 201 -2.90 -12.42 1.21
C ASP A 201 -4.17 -11.98 1.97
N TRP A 202 -4.13 -10.83 2.63
CA TRP A 202 -5.25 -10.31 3.41
C TRP A 202 -6.46 -9.93 2.55
N ASN A 203 -6.26 -9.68 1.26
CA ASN A 203 -7.38 -9.42 0.36
C ASN A 203 -8.14 -10.70 0.00
N GLU A 204 -7.46 -11.84 -0.18
CA GLU A 204 -8.13 -13.13 -0.34
C GLU A 204 -8.94 -13.50 0.91
N ASP A 205 -8.37 -13.31 2.12
CA ASP A 205 -9.10 -13.54 3.39
C ASP A 205 -10.36 -12.66 3.45
N ARG A 206 -10.25 -11.39 3.06
CA ARG A 206 -11.38 -10.46 3.03
C ARG A 206 -12.46 -10.86 2.03
N GLN A 207 -12.08 -11.33 0.85
CA GLN A 207 -13.02 -11.77 -0.18
C GLN A 207 -13.78 -13.02 0.26
N VAL A 208 -13.10 -14.00 0.84
CA VAL A 208 -13.73 -15.21 1.38
C VAL A 208 -14.69 -14.89 2.52
N ALA A 209 -14.27 -14.05 3.49
CA ALA A 209 -15.15 -13.60 4.56
C ALA A 209 -16.39 -12.86 4.05
N GLY A 210 -16.22 -12.04 2.98
CA GLY A 210 -17.32 -11.33 2.35
C GLY A 210 -18.27 -12.22 1.55
N ALA A 211 -17.79 -13.29 0.94
CA ALA A 211 -18.63 -14.26 0.21
C ALA A 211 -19.53 -15.06 1.15
N ASN A 212 -19.07 -15.30 2.38
CA ASN A 212 -19.80 -16.03 3.41
C ASN A 212 -20.80 -15.17 4.20
N SER A 213 -20.91 -13.87 3.89
CA SER A 213 -21.83 -12.94 4.55
C SER A 213 -23.18 -12.90 3.80
N PRO A 214 -24.34 -13.16 4.45
CA PRO A 214 -25.64 -13.32 3.78
C PRO A 214 -26.24 -12.05 3.17
N HIS A 215 -25.59 -10.89 3.26
CA HIS A 215 -26.18 -9.60 2.89
C HIS A 215 -25.72 -9.01 1.54
N LYS A 216 -24.98 -9.72 0.68
CA LYS A 216 -24.41 -9.13 -0.54
C LYS A 216 -25.25 -9.20 -1.83
N SER A 217 -26.42 -9.82 -1.82
CA SER A 217 -27.17 -10.06 -3.09
C SER A 217 -28.14 -8.95 -3.52
N ALA A 218 -28.47 -7.96 -2.67
CA ALA A 218 -29.50 -6.95 -3.00
C ALA A 218 -29.00 -5.49 -3.02
N GLU A 219 -27.98 -5.15 -2.28
CA GLU A 219 -27.52 -3.72 -2.16
C GLU A 219 -26.49 -3.30 -3.21
N ALA A 220 -25.80 -4.25 -3.82
CA ALA A 220 -24.72 -3.93 -4.78
C ALA A 220 -25.25 -3.29 -6.08
N LEU A 221 -26.52 -3.54 -6.45
CA LEU A 221 -27.12 -3.03 -7.68
C LEU A 221 -27.72 -1.62 -7.57
N ASN A 222 -27.99 -1.12 -6.36
CA ASN A 222 -28.59 0.20 -6.14
C ASN A 222 -27.56 1.32 -5.87
N LEU A 223 -26.27 1.02 -5.78
CA LEU A 223 -25.22 2.00 -5.50
C LEU A 223 -24.72 2.77 -6.73
N GLU A 224 -25.11 2.35 -7.95
CA GLU A 224 -24.52 2.93 -9.17
C GLU A 224 -25.03 4.34 -9.50
N GLU A 225 -26.20 4.77 -9.05
CA GLU A 225 -26.78 6.03 -9.50
C GLU A 225 -26.83 7.15 -8.44
N SER A 226 -26.94 6.87 -7.16
CA SER A 226 -27.20 7.92 -6.16
C SER A 226 -25.97 8.43 -5.39
N GLU A 227 -24.90 7.67 -5.29
CA GLU A 227 -23.78 8.02 -4.40
C GLU A 227 -22.50 8.49 -5.11
N VAL A 228 -22.37 8.26 -6.41
CA VAL A 228 -21.25 8.82 -7.20
C VAL A 228 -21.35 10.34 -7.30
N GLY A 229 -22.57 10.90 -7.20
CA GLY A 229 -22.83 12.34 -7.21
C GLY A 229 -22.30 13.09 -5.98
N THR A 230 -22.35 12.46 -4.81
CA THR A 230 -22.00 13.12 -3.53
C THR A 230 -20.49 13.21 -3.26
N CYS A 231 -19.66 12.41 -3.93
CA CYS A 231 -18.19 12.50 -3.81
C CYS A 231 -17.55 13.54 -4.73
N GLN A 232 -18.31 14.25 -5.56
CA GLN A 232 -17.78 15.30 -6.44
C GLN A 232 -17.51 16.63 -5.72
N GLU A 233 -18.06 16.83 -4.52
CA GLU A 233 -17.91 18.07 -3.72
C GLU A 233 -16.86 17.99 -2.61
N LEU A 234 -16.09 16.89 -2.52
CA LEU A 234 -14.97 16.70 -1.58
C LEU A 234 -13.64 16.72 -2.31
#